data_fc64668440a86bf5898376899e088f55
#
_entry.id   fc64668440a86bf5898376899e088f55
#
_cell.length_a   1.000
_cell.length_b   1.000
_cell.length_c   1.000
_cell.angle_alpha   90.00
_cell.angle_beta   90.00
_cell.angle_gamma   90.00
#
_symmetry.space_group_name_H-M   'P 1'
#
loop_
_entity.id
_entity.type
_entity.pdbx_description
1 polymer ?
#
loop_
_entity_poly.entity_id
_entity_poly.type
_entity_poly.pdbx_seq_one_letter_code
_entity_poly.pdbx_strand_id
1 'polypeptide(L)'
;TTTTSTSTTTSTTTTTVVEEEKVLNEYGQEILEMSPEMKEQFDELISFIEKRTGLKFTEYPKYELYTLEGYRDYSVASYLDNFEEDYDEGEWERAVLSENMWGLSTFTPDELKDLYVTFQRCASSGSYNLDDKILRVPIKRNQKKFNLFEQSVLVHELTHTLQGQVIDLSAWYNEMKEADDFSDYYGRRSIMEAQADLIQARWESGLDSYDRQTMQSQYPA
;
A
#
# COMPACT_ATOMS: atom_id res chain seq x y z
N THR A 1 46.20 51.88 40.96
CA THR A 1 44.99 51.02 40.84
C THR A 1 44.90 50.61 39.38
N THR A 2 45.25 49.33 39.12
CA THR A 2 45.23 48.75 37.77
C THR A 2 43.94 47.95 37.63
N THR A 3 43.05 48.34 36.72
CA THR A 3 41.81 47.67 36.45
C THR A 3 42.02 46.67 35.27
N THR A 4 41.97 45.37 35.57
CA THR A 4 42.05 44.30 34.55
C THR A 4 40.65 44.02 34.04
N SER A 5 40.40 44.27 32.75
CA SER A 5 39.13 43.96 32.05
C SER A 5 39.21 42.57 31.44
N THR A 6 38.40 41.65 31.94
CA THR A 6 38.30 40.27 31.39
C THR A 6 37.20 40.25 30.32
N SER A 7 37.60 40.01 29.08
CA SER A 7 36.67 39.88 27.94
C SER A 7 36.24 38.39 27.77
N THR A 8 34.98 38.10 28.01
CA THR A 8 34.40 36.76 27.79
C THR A 8 33.89 36.63 26.35
N THR A 9 34.57 35.84 25.55
CA THR A 9 34.12 35.52 24.16
C THR A 9 33.14 34.37 24.21
N THR A 10 31.88 34.63 23.91
CA THR A 10 30.84 33.61 23.75
C THR A 10 30.88 33.08 22.35
N SER A 11 31.33 31.83 22.15
CA SER A 11 31.29 31.14 20.84
C SER A 11 29.86 30.61 20.63
N THR A 12 29.16 31.18 19.66
CA THR A 12 27.87 30.67 19.20
C THR A 12 28.11 29.58 18.15
N THR A 13 27.90 28.33 18.50
CA THR A 13 27.96 27.22 17.54
C THR A 13 26.64 27.19 16.78
N THR A 14 26.64 27.61 15.53
CA THR A 14 25.51 27.48 14.61
C THR A 14 25.48 26.04 14.10
N THR A 15 24.57 25.22 14.60
CA THR A 15 24.30 23.89 14.06
C THR A 15 23.49 24.09 12.80
N THR A 16 24.11 23.90 11.63
CA THR A 16 23.40 23.85 10.36
C THR A 16 22.66 22.51 10.32
N VAL A 17 21.34 22.55 10.45
CA VAL A 17 20.49 21.39 10.19
C VAL A 17 20.50 21.23 8.68
N VAL A 18 21.15 20.18 8.19
CA VAL A 18 21.02 19.75 6.79
C VAL A 18 19.66 19.08 6.74
N GLU A 19 18.70 19.73 6.09
CA GLU A 19 17.44 19.06 5.72
C GLU A 19 17.79 17.96 4.72
N GLU A 20 17.50 16.71 5.08
CA GLU A 20 17.59 15.59 4.16
C GLU A 20 16.57 15.81 3.02
N GLU A 21 17.06 15.70 1.79
CA GLU A 21 16.21 15.85 0.61
C GLU A 21 15.20 14.71 0.57
N LYS A 22 13.92 15.04 0.69
CA LYS A 22 12.83 14.05 0.70
C LYS A 22 12.56 13.56 -0.71
N VAL A 23 12.45 12.26 -0.89
CA VAL A 23 11.96 11.65 -2.11
C VAL A 23 10.42 11.71 -2.08
N LEU A 24 9.82 12.28 -3.10
CA LEU A 24 8.37 12.39 -3.22
C LEU A 24 7.89 11.57 -4.41
N ASN A 25 6.67 11.00 -4.28
CA ASN A 25 5.97 10.40 -5.40
C ASN A 25 5.30 11.45 -6.29
N GLU A 26 4.59 11.03 -7.32
CA GLU A 26 3.87 11.88 -8.28
C GLU A 26 2.77 12.77 -7.65
N TYR A 27 2.21 12.35 -6.52
CA TYR A 27 1.21 13.10 -5.76
C TYR A 27 1.79 13.93 -4.60
N GLY A 28 3.13 14.00 -4.49
CA GLY A 28 3.82 14.80 -3.49
C GLY A 28 3.91 14.18 -2.10
N GLN A 29 3.58 12.89 -1.93
CA GLN A 29 3.79 12.18 -0.67
C GLN A 29 5.22 11.69 -0.54
N GLU A 30 5.76 11.78 0.68
CA GLU A 30 7.12 11.36 1.01
C GLU A 30 7.24 9.84 0.99
N ILE A 31 8.19 9.34 0.17
CA ILE A 31 8.59 7.94 0.14
C ILE A 31 9.67 7.74 1.21
N LEU A 32 9.45 6.79 2.10
CA LEU A 32 10.38 6.45 3.18
C LEU A 32 11.39 5.40 2.72
N GLU A 33 12.59 5.45 3.28
CA GLU A 33 13.62 4.45 3.03
C GLU A 33 13.38 3.17 3.83
N MET A 34 13.62 2.04 3.21
CA MET A 34 13.63 0.74 3.86
C MET A 34 14.91 0.57 4.67
N SER A 35 14.79 0.24 5.95
CA SER A 35 15.93 -0.07 6.79
C SER A 35 16.61 -1.38 6.35
N PRO A 36 17.89 -1.61 6.73
CA PRO A 36 18.57 -2.88 6.43
C PRO A 36 17.83 -4.09 7.01
N GLU A 37 17.26 -3.97 8.20
CA GLU A 37 16.52 -5.05 8.85
C GLU A 37 15.17 -5.32 8.18
N MET A 38 14.48 -4.28 7.68
CA MET A 38 13.28 -4.45 6.85
C MET A 38 13.62 -5.14 5.54
N LYS A 39 14.76 -4.78 4.94
CA LYS A 39 15.20 -5.40 3.69
C LYS A 39 15.47 -6.89 3.88
N GLU A 40 16.11 -7.30 4.97
CA GLU A 40 16.33 -8.68 5.30
C GLU A 40 14.99 -9.46 5.43
N GLN A 41 14.02 -8.89 6.17
CA GLN A 41 12.68 -9.47 6.29
C GLN A 41 11.98 -9.58 4.92
N PHE A 42 12.08 -8.56 4.09
CA PHE A 42 11.50 -8.55 2.75
C PHE A 42 12.08 -9.65 1.86
N ASP A 43 13.41 -9.82 1.88
CA ASP A 43 14.13 -10.89 1.16
C ASP A 43 13.74 -12.29 1.67
N GLU A 44 13.50 -12.44 2.98
CA GLU A 44 12.98 -13.68 3.59
C GLU A 44 11.56 -14.02 3.10
N LEU A 45 10.68 -12.99 3.01
CA LEU A 45 9.31 -13.16 2.50
C LEU A 45 9.31 -13.55 1.01
N ILE A 46 10.15 -12.91 0.19
CA ILE A 46 10.36 -13.30 -1.21
C ILE A 46 10.75 -14.78 -1.29
N SER A 47 11.76 -15.20 -0.51
CA SER A 47 12.25 -16.59 -0.48
C SER A 47 11.17 -17.58 -0.04
N PHE A 48 10.33 -17.18 0.93
CA PHE A 48 9.19 -17.97 1.38
C PHE A 48 8.17 -18.18 0.25
N ILE A 49 7.76 -17.10 -0.44
CA ILE A 49 6.77 -17.15 -1.52
C ILE A 49 7.29 -18.02 -2.67
N GLU A 50 8.52 -17.83 -3.10
CA GLU A 50 9.16 -18.64 -4.13
C GLU A 50 9.17 -20.14 -3.79
N LYS A 51 9.51 -20.46 -2.55
CA LYS A 51 9.50 -21.84 -2.07
C LYS A 51 8.10 -22.45 -2.04
N ARG A 52 7.08 -21.65 -1.74
CA ARG A 52 5.68 -22.13 -1.62
C ARG A 52 4.99 -22.26 -2.95
N THR A 53 5.28 -21.37 -3.88
CA THR A 53 4.69 -21.36 -5.23
C THR A 53 5.47 -22.24 -6.22
N GLY A 54 6.76 -22.46 -6.00
CA GLY A 54 7.68 -23.08 -6.95
C GLY A 54 8.06 -22.15 -8.11
N LEU A 55 7.61 -20.91 -8.08
CA LEU A 55 7.92 -19.86 -9.06
C LEU A 55 9.07 -18.99 -8.57
N LYS A 56 9.66 -18.20 -9.45
CA LYS A 56 10.73 -17.27 -9.13
C LYS A 56 10.38 -15.87 -9.57
N PHE A 57 10.69 -14.88 -8.75
CA PHE A 57 10.68 -13.49 -9.19
C PHE A 57 11.72 -13.31 -10.31
N THR A 58 11.29 -12.73 -11.42
CA THR A 58 12.16 -12.42 -12.57
C THR A 58 12.93 -11.13 -12.37
N GLU A 59 12.39 -10.22 -11.56
CA GLU A 59 13.02 -8.97 -11.13
C GLU A 59 12.71 -8.72 -9.65
N TYR A 60 13.56 -7.93 -9.00
CA TYR A 60 13.32 -7.54 -7.60
C TYR A 60 12.05 -6.68 -7.52
N PRO A 61 11.12 -6.96 -6.59
CA PRO A 61 9.88 -6.20 -6.45
C PRO A 61 10.14 -4.71 -6.25
N LYS A 62 9.50 -3.87 -7.04
CA LYS A 62 9.49 -2.43 -6.80
C LYS A 62 8.58 -2.13 -5.62
N TYR A 63 8.99 -1.22 -4.78
CA TYR A 63 8.22 -0.85 -3.59
C TYR A 63 8.36 0.63 -3.25
N GLU A 64 7.35 1.14 -2.57
CA GLU A 64 7.34 2.45 -1.93
C GLU A 64 6.80 2.29 -0.52
N LEU A 65 7.49 2.92 0.43
CA LEU A 65 7.08 2.92 1.84
C LEU A 65 6.57 4.32 2.19
N TYR A 66 5.45 4.37 2.90
CA TYR A 66 4.81 5.62 3.31
C TYR A 66 4.56 5.63 4.81
N THR A 67 4.36 6.81 5.39
CA THR A 67 3.61 6.88 6.65
C THR A 67 2.16 6.46 6.38
N LEU A 68 1.42 6.01 7.41
CA LEU A 68 0.01 5.67 7.25
C LEU A 68 -0.81 6.84 6.69
N GLU A 69 -0.53 8.07 7.12
CA GLU A 69 -1.18 9.27 6.59
C GLU A 69 -0.81 9.50 5.12
N GLY A 70 0.48 9.44 4.78
CA GLY A 70 0.95 9.57 3.39
C GLY A 70 0.37 8.49 2.46
N TYR A 71 0.24 7.25 2.95
CA TYR A 71 -0.40 6.17 2.19
C TYR A 71 -1.89 6.43 1.95
N ARG A 72 -2.61 6.92 2.95
CA ARG A 72 -4.04 7.29 2.82
C ARG A 72 -4.23 8.45 1.83
N ASP A 73 -3.37 9.46 1.91
CA ASP A 73 -3.41 10.58 0.97
C ASP A 73 -3.08 10.13 -0.46
N TYR A 74 -2.09 9.23 -0.62
CA TYR A 74 -1.81 8.58 -1.89
C TYR A 74 -3.05 7.82 -2.41
N SER A 75 -3.65 6.97 -1.58
CA SER A 75 -4.82 6.14 -1.97
C SER A 75 -5.99 7.00 -2.44
N VAL A 76 -6.24 8.12 -1.78
CA VAL A 76 -7.29 9.06 -2.20
C VAL A 76 -6.92 9.74 -3.51
N ALA A 77 -5.69 10.25 -3.64
CA ALA A 77 -5.24 10.95 -4.84
C ALA A 77 -5.27 10.04 -6.07
N SER A 78 -4.69 8.85 -5.95
CA SER A 78 -4.68 7.83 -7.02
C SER A 78 -6.09 7.36 -7.37
N TYR A 79 -6.97 7.20 -6.39
CA TYR A 79 -8.37 6.84 -6.65
C TYR A 79 -9.09 7.93 -7.44
N LEU A 80 -8.94 9.20 -7.07
CA LEU A 80 -9.59 10.31 -7.74
C LEU A 80 -9.07 10.51 -9.17
N ASP A 81 -7.77 10.31 -9.39
CA ASP A 81 -7.13 10.42 -10.69
C ASP A 81 -7.66 9.34 -11.64
N ASN A 82 -7.61 8.08 -11.24
CA ASN A 82 -8.17 6.97 -12.00
C ASN A 82 -9.68 7.10 -12.20
N PHE A 83 -10.36 7.69 -11.24
CA PHE A 83 -11.79 7.85 -11.26
C PHE A 83 -12.25 8.88 -12.30
N GLU A 84 -11.53 10.00 -12.44
CA GLU A 84 -11.82 11.02 -13.47
C GLU A 84 -11.57 10.50 -14.88
N GLU A 85 -10.66 9.50 -15.04
CA GLU A 85 -10.40 8.85 -16.34
C GLU A 85 -11.41 7.74 -16.67
N ASP A 86 -11.89 7.00 -15.67
CA ASP A 86 -12.71 5.80 -15.83
C ASP A 86 -14.22 6.08 -15.90
N TYR A 87 -14.69 7.22 -15.41
CA TYR A 87 -16.11 7.53 -15.32
C TYR A 87 -16.53 8.67 -16.26
N ASP A 88 -17.35 8.34 -17.26
CA ASP A 88 -17.96 9.31 -18.13
C ASP A 88 -19.10 10.10 -17.43
N GLU A 89 -19.51 11.21 -18.07
CA GLU A 89 -20.64 12.01 -17.61
C GLU A 89 -21.92 11.14 -17.57
N GLY A 90 -22.48 10.92 -16.40
CA GLY A 90 -23.68 10.11 -16.16
C GLY A 90 -23.42 8.71 -15.59
N GLU A 91 -22.17 8.27 -15.44
CA GLU A 91 -21.86 6.97 -14.85
C GLU A 91 -22.08 6.96 -13.33
N TRP A 92 -21.85 8.11 -12.68
CA TRP A 92 -22.20 8.29 -11.28
C TRP A 92 -23.70 8.23 -11.03
N GLU A 93 -24.50 8.82 -11.88
CA GLU A 93 -25.95 8.76 -11.81
C GLU A 93 -26.43 7.30 -11.97
N ARG A 94 -25.78 6.52 -12.87
CA ARG A 94 -26.07 5.09 -13.04
C ARG A 94 -25.64 4.28 -11.82
N ALA A 95 -24.46 4.55 -11.26
CA ALA A 95 -23.98 3.89 -10.05
C ALA A 95 -24.90 4.14 -8.86
N VAL A 96 -25.29 5.41 -8.64
CA VAL A 96 -26.25 5.81 -7.61
C VAL A 96 -27.62 5.16 -7.83
N LEU A 97 -28.09 5.11 -9.08
CA LEU A 97 -29.35 4.45 -9.39
C LEU A 97 -29.29 2.96 -9.06
N SER A 98 -28.19 2.30 -9.39
CA SER A 98 -27.98 0.89 -9.06
C SER A 98 -28.01 0.65 -7.56
N GLU A 99 -27.25 1.40 -6.78
CA GLU A 99 -27.20 1.29 -5.31
C GLU A 99 -28.56 1.57 -4.67
N ASN A 100 -29.25 2.60 -5.15
CA ASN A 100 -30.58 2.96 -4.64
C ASN A 100 -31.67 1.94 -5.02
N MET A 101 -31.57 1.30 -6.19
CA MET A 101 -32.51 0.25 -6.61
C MET A 101 -32.49 -0.98 -5.70
N TRP A 102 -31.36 -1.30 -5.08
CA TRP A 102 -31.28 -2.37 -4.07
C TRP A 102 -31.97 -2.01 -2.77
N GLY A 103 -32.42 -0.75 -2.60
CA GLY A 103 -33.11 -0.28 -1.39
C GLY A 103 -32.20 -0.19 -0.17
N LEU A 104 -30.89 -0.21 -0.38
CA LEU A 104 -29.88 -0.19 0.69
C LEU A 104 -29.47 1.25 1.02
N SER A 105 -29.67 2.19 0.10
CA SER A 105 -29.28 3.60 0.25
C SER A 105 -30.19 4.56 -0.49
N THR A 106 -30.00 5.84 -0.24
CA THR A 106 -30.64 6.96 -0.96
C THR A 106 -29.59 8.02 -1.27
N PHE A 107 -28.41 7.60 -1.71
CA PHE A 107 -27.30 8.50 -2.01
C PHE A 107 -27.60 9.41 -3.20
N THR A 108 -27.09 10.63 -3.14
CA THR A 108 -26.80 11.44 -4.31
C THR A 108 -25.44 11.05 -4.90
N PRO A 109 -25.12 11.43 -6.15
CA PRO A 109 -23.79 11.21 -6.73
C PRO A 109 -22.63 11.71 -5.86
N ASP A 110 -22.75 12.92 -5.32
CA ASP A 110 -21.72 13.51 -4.45
C ASP A 110 -21.54 12.71 -3.14
N GLU A 111 -22.65 12.29 -2.50
CA GLU A 111 -22.60 11.49 -1.29
C GLU A 111 -21.97 10.12 -1.53
N LEU A 112 -22.23 9.51 -2.68
CA LEU A 112 -21.60 8.24 -3.03
C LEU A 112 -20.10 8.43 -3.28
N LYS A 113 -19.70 9.49 -3.98
CA LYS A 113 -18.30 9.86 -4.18
C LYS A 113 -17.57 10.06 -2.85
N ASP A 114 -18.15 10.83 -1.95
CA ASP A 114 -17.60 11.08 -0.61
C ASP A 114 -17.46 9.80 0.21
N LEU A 115 -18.41 8.87 0.06
CA LEU A 115 -18.35 7.57 0.71
C LEU A 115 -17.16 6.76 0.19
N TYR A 116 -16.95 6.71 -1.12
CA TYR A 116 -15.80 5.99 -1.72
C TYR A 116 -14.47 6.62 -1.32
N VAL A 117 -14.35 7.96 -1.33
CA VAL A 117 -13.16 8.66 -0.82
C VAL A 117 -12.90 8.33 0.64
N THR A 118 -13.96 8.31 1.47
CA THR A 118 -13.85 7.93 2.88
C THR A 118 -13.37 6.49 3.02
N PHE A 119 -13.86 5.58 2.18
CA PHE A 119 -13.43 4.19 2.17
C PHE A 119 -11.94 4.06 1.81
N GLN A 120 -11.46 4.81 0.81
CA GLN A 120 -10.02 4.85 0.48
C GLN A 120 -9.18 5.35 1.65
N ARG A 121 -9.65 6.33 2.42
CA ARG A 121 -8.98 6.80 3.65
C ARG A 121 -8.93 5.75 4.75
N CYS A 122 -9.83 4.77 4.75
CA CYS A 122 -9.81 3.64 5.68
C CYS A 122 -8.87 2.53 5.23
N ALA A 123 -8.42 2.53 3.97
CA ALA A 123 -7.41 1.59 3.49
C ALA A 123 -6.13 1.73 4.32
N SER A 124 -5.64 0.66 4.90
CA SER A 124 -4.61 0.74 5.93
C SER A 124 -3.51 -0.30 5.84
N SER A 125 -3.57 -1.19 4.86
CA SER A 125 -2.74 -2.38 4.91
C SER A 125 -1.69 -2.53 3.80
N GLY A 126 -1.70 -1.68 2.79
CA GLY A 126 -0.83 -1.80 1.63
C GLY A 126 -1.58 -2.24 0.38
N SER A 127 -0.92 -2.13 -0.76
CA SER A 127 -1.48 -2.52 -2.07
C SER A 127 -0.37 -2.80 -3.08
N TYR A 128 -0.66 -3.67 -4.02
CA TYR A 128 0.10 -3.80 -5.26
C TYR A 128 -0.72 -3.22 -6.41
N ASN A 129 -0.18 -2.23 -7.11
CA ASN A 129 -0.82 -1.67 -8.29
C ASN A 129 -0.37 -2.44 -9.54
N LEU A 130 -1.33 -2.88 -10.34
CA LEU A 130 -1.09 -3.73 -11.53
C LEU A 130 -0.47 -2.95 -12.70
N ASP A 131 -0.72 -1.66 -12.80
CA ASP A 131 -0.31 -0.84 -13.95
C ASP A 131 1.13 -0.36 -13.81
N ASP A 132 1.50 0.26 -12.68
CA ASP A 132 2.87 0.70 -12.39
C ASP A 132 3.76 -0.40 -11.80
N LYS A 133 3.16 -1.51 -11.36
CA LYS A 133 3.82 -2.68 -10.75
C LYS A 133 4.61 -2.34 -9.49
N ILE A 134 4.10 -1.42 -8.70
CA ILE A 134 4.69 -0.98 -7.44
C ILE A 134 3.88 -1.49 -6.25
N LEU A 135 4.60 -2.10 -5.31
CA LEU A 135 4.09 -2.48 -4.01
C LEU A 135 4.17 -1.27 -3.06
N ARG A 136 3.07 -0.86 -2.47
CA ARG A 136 3.00 0.27 -1.54
C ARG A 136 2.58 -0.18 -0.16
N VAL A 137 3.37 0.21 0.86
CA VAL A 137 3.18 -0.28 2.22
C VAL A 137 3.26 0.88 3.22
N PRO A 138 2.25 1.05 4.07
CA PRO A 138 2.31 1.99 5.17
C PRO A 138 3.16 1.43 6.31
N ILE A 139 4.07 2.26 6.83
CA ILE A 139 4.91 1.96 7.99
C ILE A 139 4.94 3.15 8.95
N LYS A 140 5.42 2.94 10.16
CA LYS A 140 5.70 4.06 11.08
C LYS A 140 7.03 4.72 10.69
N ARG A 141 7.08 6.05 10.73
CA ARG A 141 8.33 6.78 10.52
C ARG A 141 9.43 6.28 11.48
N ASN A 142 10.63 6.06 10.95
CA ASN A 142 11.77 5.50 11.69
C ASN A 142 11.60 4.06 12.20
N GLN A 143 10.61 3.34 11.72
CA GLN A 143 10.46 1.92 11.99
C GLN A 143 11.67 1.14 11.44
N LYS A 144 12.18 0.18 12.22
CA LYS A 144 13.36 -0.59 11.85
C LYS A 144 13.05 -1.99 11.32
N LYS A 145 11.86 -2.51 11.63
CA LYS A 145 11.42 -3.84 11.21
C LYS A 145 9.94 -3.80 10.89
N PHE A 146 9.53 -4.57 9.90
CA PHE A 146 8.12 -4.85 9.71
C PHE A 146 7.59 -5.63 10.91
N ASN A 147 6.44 -5.23 11.44
CA ASN A 147 5.74 -6.02 12.43
C ASN A 147 5.07 -7.24 11.77
N LEU A 148 4.52 -8.16 12.55
CA LEU A 148 3.97 -9.42 12.00
C LEU A 148 2.74 -9.19 11.12
N PHE A 149 1.91 -8.20 11.42
CA PHE A 149 0.79 -7.83 10.56
C PHE A 149 1.26 -7.28 9.22
N GLU A 150 2.23 -6.35 9.23
CA GLU A 150 2.82 -5.80 8.01
C GLU A 150 3.50 -6.89 7.16
N GLN A 151 4.16 -7.87 7.80
CA GLN A 151 4.74 -9.02 7.09
C GLN A 151 3.66 -9.91 6.47
N SER A 152 2.54 -10.14 7.15
CA SER A 152 1.39 -10.89 6.62
C SER A 152 0.83 -10.20 5.37
N VAL A 153 0.61 -8.89 5.43
CA VAL A 153 0.18 -8.09 4.27
C VAL A 153 1.22 -8.16 3.15
N LEU A 154 2.51 -8.00 3.47
CA LEU A 154 3.58 -8.11 2.48
C LEU A 154 3.60 -9.46 1.77
N VAL A 155 3.30 -10.57 2.45
CA VAL A 155 3.19 -11.89 1.80
C VAL A 155 2.07 -11.89 0.77
N HIS A 156 0.92 -11.28 1.08
CA HIS A 156 -0.21 -11.15 0.16
C HIS A 156 0.18 -10.32 -1.07
N GLU A 157 0.65 -9.11 -0.86
CA GLU A 157 0.96 -8.17 -1.93
C GLU A 157 2.18 -8.61 -2.79
N LEU A 158 3.20 -9.22 -2.17
CA LEU A 158 4.31 -9.82 -2.91
C LEU A 158 3.86 -11.03 -3.75
N THR A 159 2.80 -11.73 -3.33
CA THR A 159 2.22 -12.80 -4.16
C THR A 159 1.58 -12.19 -5.41
N HIS A 160 0.88 -11.06 -5.30
CA HIS A 160 0.39 -10.32 -6.47
C HIS A 160 1.53 -9.83 -7.36
N THR A 161 2.62 -9.34 -6.77
CA THR A 161 3.82 -8.95 -7.52
C THR A 161 4.38 -10.13 -8.33
N LEU A 162 4.47 -11.32 -7.73
CA LEU A 162 4.92 -12.52 -8.43
C LEU A 162 3.95 -12.94 -9.55
N GLN A 163 2.65 -12.89 -9.29
CA GLN A 163 1.61 -13.15 -10.31
C GLN A 163 1.77 -12.19 -11.49
N GLY A 164 1.96 -10.88 -11.24
CA GLY A 164 2.17 -9.87 -12.27
C GLY A 164 3.47 -10.02 -13.06
N GLN A 165 4.47 -10.71 -12.51
CA GLN A 165 5.71 -11.06 -13.23
C GLN A 165 5.58 -12.35 -14.06
N VAL A 166 4.65 -13.24 -13.72
CA VAL A 166 4.42 -14.49 -14.44
C VAL A 166 3.44 -14.32 -15.59
N ILE A 167 2.41 -13.50 -15.39
CA ILE A 167 1.41 -13.14 -16.40
C ILE A 167 1.22 -11.63 -16.42
N ASP A 168 0.82 -11.09 -17.57
CA ASP A 168 0.40 -9.69 -17.65
C ASP A 168 -1.00 -9.54 -17.02
N LEU A 169 -1.04 -9.27 -15.72
CA LEU A 169 -2.30 -9.15 -14.98
C LEU A 169 -3.13 -7.97 -15.45
N SER A 170 -2.49 -6.83 -15.77
CA SER A 170 -3.21 -5.66 -16.27
C SER A 170 -3.92 -5.96 -17.58
N ALA A 171 -3.22 -6.53 -18.56
CA ALA A 171 -3.83 -6.96 -19.82
C ALA A 171 -4.93 -8.01 -19.60
N TRP A 172 -4.70 -8.97 -18.68
CA TRP A 172 -5.66 -10.01 -18.37
C TRP A 172 -6.96 -9.49 -17.74
N TYR A 173 -6.89 -8.41 -16.96
CA TYR A 173 -8.07 -7.74 -16.41
C TYR A 173 -8.75 -6.83 -17.42
N ASN A 174 -7.98 -6.04 -18.17
CA ASN A 174 -8.53 -5.09 -19.14
C ASN A 174 -9.27 -5.77 -20.27
N GLU A 175 -8.82 -6.96 -20.71
CA GLU A 175 -9.54 -7.78 -21.69
C GLU A 175 -11.01 -8.03 -21.29
N MET A 176 -11.28 -8.21 -19.98
CA MET A 176 -12.62 -8.47 -19.47
C MET A 176 -13.43 -7.18 -19.25
N LYS A 177 -12.75 -6.11 -18.89
CA LYS A 177 -13.36 -4.78 -18.75
C LYS A 177 -13.87 -4.29 -20.11
N GLU A 178 -13.08 -4.49 -21.16
CA GLU A 178 -13.46 -4.18 -22.55
C GLU A 178 -14.58 -5.08 -23.08
N ALA A 179 -14.64 -6.34 -22.65
CA ALA A 179 -15.68 -7.29 -23.05
C ALA A 179 -17.02 -7.07 -22.33
N ASP A 180 -17.10 -6.14 -21.38
CA ASP A 180 -18.26 -5.89 -20.50
C ASP A 180 -18.76 -7.18 -19.79
N ASP A 181 -17.82 -8.10 -19.48
CA ASP A 181 -18.10 -9.36 -18.80
C ASP A 181 -17.69 -9.30 -17.32
N PHE A 182 -18.54 -8.68 -16.54
CA PHE A 182 -18.35 -8.55 -15.09
C PHE A 182 -18.21 -9.90 -14.38
N SER A 183 -18.89 -10.95 -14.85
CA SER A 183 -18.81 -12.26 -14.20
C SER A 183 -17.43 -12.88 -14.34
N ASP A 184 -16.81 -12.77 -15.52
CA ASP A 184 -15.45 -13.28 -15.73
C ASP A 184 -14.41 -12.38 -15.04
N TYR A 185 -14.60 -11.07 -15.07
CA TYR A 185 -13.76 -10.13 -14.32
C TYR A 185 -13.69 -10.47 -12.83
N TYR A 186 -14.84 -10.62 -12.17
CA TYR A 186 -14.87 -10.99 -10.74
C TYR A 186 -14.38 -12.41 -10.49
N GLY A 187 -14.61 -13.33 -11.42
CA GLY A 187 -14.08 -14.69 -11.36
C GLY A 187 -12.54 -14.72 -11.39
N ARG A 188 -11.93 -13.99 -12.30
CA ARG A 188 -10.47 -13.88 -12.43
C ARG A 188 -9.86 -13.20 -11.20
N ARG A 189 -10.45 -12.11 -10.75
CA ARG A 189 -10.02 -11.42 -9.55
C ARG A 189 -10.07 -12.36 -8.33
N SER A 190 -11.16 -13.10 -8.17
CA SER A 190 -11.31 -14.05 -7.06
C SER A 190 -10.24 -15.14 -7.07
N ILE A 191 -9.83 -15.62 -8.23
CA ILE A 191 -8.75 -16.63 -8.35
C ILE A 191 -7.42 -16.03 -7.91
N MET A 192 -7.12 -14.81 -8.33
CA MET A 192 -5.88 -14.11 -7.99
C MET A 192 -5.80 -13.85 -6.48
N GLU A 193 -6.86 -13.28 -5.91
CA GLU A 193 -6.94 -13.01 -4.47
C GLU A 193 -6.86 -14.32 -3.65
N ALA A 194 -7.58 -15.37 -4.05
CA ALA A 194 -7.54 -16.64 -3.35
C ALA A 194 -6.15 -17.29 -3.32
N GLN A 195 -5.33 -17.09 -4.36
CA GLN A 195 -3.94 -17.55 -4.35
C GLN A 195 -3.10 -16.75 -3.37
N ALA A 196 -3.24 -15.43 -3.34
CA ALA A 196 -2.54 -14.56 -2.40
C ALA A 196 -2.93 -14.88 -0.95
N ASP A 197 -4.23 -15.01 -0.68
CA ASP A 197 -4.78 -15.42 0.62
C ASP A 197 -4.24 -16.79 1.07
N LEU A 198 -4.15 -17.75 0.16
CA LEU A 198 -3.63 -19.07 0.47
C LEU A 198 -2.15 -19.04 0.87
N ILE A 199 -1.33 -18.24 0.20
CA ILE A 199 0.09 -18.10 0.53
C ILE A 199 0.25 -17.35 1.85
N GLN A 200 -0.51 -16.27 2.06
CA GLN A 200 -0.58 -15.53 3.31
C GLN A 200 -0.97 -16.45 4.48
N ALA A 201 -2.07 -17.19 4.37
CA ALA A 201 -2.52 -18.13 5.41
C ALA A 201 -1.48 -19.22 5.73
N ARG A 202 -0.73 -19.67 4.73
CA ARG A 202 0.38 -20.61 4.95
C ARG A 202 1.53 -19.98 5.72
N TRP A 203 1.84 -18.72 5.48
CA TRP A 203 2.83 -17.98 6.25
C TRP A 203 2.38 -17.82 7.70
N GLU A 204 1.16 -17.34 7.91
CA GLU A 204 0.55 -17.16 9.23
C GLU A 204 0.45 -18.47 10.03
N SER A 205 0.16 -19.59 9.34
CA SER A 205 0.10 -20.90 9.98
C SER A 205 1.46 -21.39 10.49
N GLY A 206 2.55 -20.85 9.93
CA GLY A 206 3.91 -21.12 10.38
C GLY A 206 4.32 -20.37 11.65
N LEU A 207 3.57 -19.33 12.04
CA LEU A 207 3.79 -18.58 13.28
C LEU A 207 3.40 -19.45 14.49
N ASP A 208 4.12 -19.28 15.59
CA ASP A 208 3.70 -19.88 16.85
C ASP A 208 2.46 -19.20 17.45
N SER A 209 1.95 -19.71 18.57
CA SER A 209 0.71 -19.18 19.17
C SER A 209 0.88 -17.77 19.73
N TYR A 210 2.07 -17.42 20.22
CA TYR A 210 2.37 -16.10 20.75
C TYR A 210 2.48 -15.07 19.63
N ASP A 211 3.18 -15.42 18.55
CA ASP A 211 3.33 -14.56 17.38
C ASP A 211 1.98 -14.31 16.68
N ARG A 212 1.13 -15.31 16.56
CA ARG A 212 -0.24 -15.13 16.02
C ARG A 212 -1.08 -14.17 16.85
N GLN A 213 -1.03 -14.30 18.18
CA GLN A 213 -1.73 -13.37 19.07
C GLN A 213 -1.16 -11.96 18.98
N THR A 214 0.17 -11.84 18.89
CA THR A 214 0.86 -10.56 18.69
C THR A 214 0.43 -9.91 17.37
N MET A 215 0.43 -10.65 16.27
CA MET A 215 -0.02 -10.19 14.96
C MET A 215 -1.45 -9.65 15.03
N GLN A 216 -2.38 -10.40 15.65
CA GLN A 216 -3.77 -9.96 15.80
C GLN A 216 -3.90 -8.64 16.56
N SER A 217 -3.03 -8.37 17.54
CA SER A 217 -3.01 -7.11 18.29
C SER A 217 -2.45 -5.91 17.49
N GLN A 218 -1.81 -6.18 16.37
CA GLN A 218 -1.18 -5.17 15.50
C GLN A 218 -2.08 -4.70 14.36
N TYR A 219 -3.28 -5.31 14.20
CA TYR A 219 -4.25 -4.83 13.24
C TYR A 219 -4.61 -3.37 13.52
N PRO A 220 -4.67 -2.51 12.50
CA PRO A 220 -5.13 -1.13 12.66
C PRO A 220 -6.56 -1.11 13.19
N ALA A 221 -6.80 -0.23 14.17
CA ALA A 221 -8.14 0.00 14.71
C ALA A 221 -8.97 0.92 13.79
#